data_cddf162e8a22da98409ab97697daaedb
#
_entry.id   cddf162e8a22da98409ab97697daaedb
#
_cell.length_a   1.000
_cell.length_b   1.000
_cell.length_c   1.000
_cell.angle_alpha   90.00
_cell.angle_beta   90.00
_cell.angle_gamma   90.00
#
_symmetry.space_group_name_H-M   'P 1'
#
loop_
_entity.id
_entity.type
_entity.pdbx_description
1 polymer ?
#
loop_
_entity_poly.entity_id
_entity_poly.type
_entity_poly.pdbx_seq_one_letter_code
_entity_poly.pdbx_strand_id
1 'polypeptide(L)'
;MELILVRHGLPVRREVVEGPADPELSVEGQDQSARLANYLATESIAAIYSSPMKRAFQTAEPLAVKTNLPISIVDDVAEYDRLSNEYIPIEELRAANDERWHKLVAGGWQSDSDTLDNFRHRVVSSLEQLIIQHASQRIVVTCHGGVINQYIAHVLGISTERGFFYPQYTSIHRVVAAQNGLRSIVSLNEIAHLR
;
A
#
# COMPACT_ATOMS: atom_id res chain seq x y z
N MET A 1 -15.74 -5.87 10.61
CA MET A 1 -14.40 -5.37 10.89
C MET A 1 -14.10 -4.18 10.00
N GLU A 2 -13.08 -3.38 10.31
CA GLU A 2 -12.58 -2.31 9.46
C GLU A 2 -11.13 -2.61 9.03
N LEU A 3 -10.90 -2.64 7.73
CA LEU A 3 -9.59 -2.75 7.12
C LEU A 3 -9.12 -1.36 6.69
N ILE A 4 -8.00 -0.91 7.23
CA ILE A 4 -7.33 0.34 6.87
C ILE A 4 -6.11 0.01 6.01
N LEU A 5 -6.16 0.32 4.72
CA LEU A 5 -5.02 0.21 3.84
C LEU A 5 -4.28 1.55 3.81
N VAL A 6 -2.97 1.51 3.91
CA VAL A 6 -2.11 2.69 3.89
C VAL A 6 -1.03 2.53 2.83
N ARG A 7 -0.92 3.48 1.90
CA ARG A 7 0.24 3.52 1.01
C ARG A 7 1.48 3.94 1.80
N HIS A 8 2.62 3.31 1.54
CA HIS A 8 3.91 3.72 2.13
C HIS A 8 4.21 5.21 1.93
N GLY A 9 5.05 5.79 2.80
CA GLY A 9 5.58 7.16 2.67
C GLY A 9 6.51 7.30 1.47
N LEU A 10 6.90 8.53 1.13
CA LEU A 10 7.79 8.82 0.00
C LEU A 10 9.16 8.15 0.20
N PRO A 11 9.57 7.20 -0.67
CA PRO A 11 10.90 6.58 -0.57
C PRO A 11 11.95 7.38 -1.34
N VAL A 12 13.22 7.06 -1.11
CA VAL A 12 14.30 7.56 -1.95
C VAL A 12 14.32 6.84 -3.31
N ARG A 13 14.82 7.51 -4.33
CA ARG A 13 15.16 6.86 -5.60
C ARG A 13 16.27 5.83 -5.36
N ARG A 14 16.14 4.66 -5.98
CA ARG A 14 17.14 3.61 -5.90
C ARG A 14 17.25 2.84 -7.21
N GLU A 15 18.48 2.67 -7.67
CA GLU A 15 18.82 1.81 -8.80
C GLU A 15 19.97 0.91 -8.36
N VAL A 16 19.91 -0.38 -8.68
CA VAL A 16 20.94 -1.36 -8.33
C VAL A 16 21.33 -2.17 -9.57
N VAL A 17 22.56 -2.64 -9.60
CA VAL A 17 23.06 -3.45 -10.72
C VAL A 17 22.51 -4.88 -10.62
N GLU A 18 22.38 -5.41 -9.40
CA GLU A 18 21.92 -6.76 -9.16
C GLU A 18 20.89 -6.78 -8.01
N GLY A 19 19.91 -7.65 -8.14
CA GLY A 19 18.85 -7.83 -7.15
C GLY A 19 17.77 -6.74 -7.19
N PRO A 20 16.78 -6.82 -6.28
CA PRO A 20 15.67 -5.87 -6.24
C PRO A 20 16.06 -4.54 -5.61
N ALA A 21 15.59 -3.46 -6.20
CA ALA A 21 15.66 -2.13 -5.62
C ALA A 21 14.58 -1.98 -4.55
N ASP A 22 14.96 -2.13 -3.29
CA ASP A 22 14.07 -1.95 -2.13
C ASP A 22 14.47 -0.70 -1.34
N PRO A 23 14.00 0.51 -1.74
CA PRO A 23 14.38 1.76 -1.12
C PRO A 23 13.77 1.94 0.27
N GLU A 24 14.53 2.64 1.09
CA GLU A 24 14.08 3.20 2.37
C GLU A 24 13.22 4.45 2.14
N LEU A 25 12.52 4.89 3.19
CA LEU A 25 11.84 6.18 3.17
C LEU A 25 12.85 7.33 3.10
N SER A 26 12.49 8.36 2.34
CA SER A 26 13.15 9.66 2.39
C SER A 26 12.88 10.35 3.74
N VAL A 27 13.59 11.46 4.02
CA VAL A 27 13.30 12.29 5.19
C VAL A 27 11.85 12.78 5.21
N GLU A 28 11.32 13.15 4.05
CA GLU A 28 9.91 13.53 3.91
C GLU A 28 8.99 12.34 4.18
N GLY A 29 9.31 11.16 3.67
CA GLY A 29 8.54 9.93 3.91
C GLY A 29 8.52 9.53 5.39
N GLN A 30 9.60 9.77 6.12
CA GLN A 30 9.65 9.55 7.57
C GLN A 30 8.75 10.54 8.32
N ASP A 31 8.74 11.83 7.94
CA ASP A 31 7.81 12.82 8.51
C ASP A 31 6.35 12.46 8.21
N GLN A 32 6.04 12.08 6.96
CA GLN A 32 4.72 11.61 6.57
C GLN A 32 4.26 10.42 7.45
N SER A 33 5.15 9.47 7.70
CA SER A 33 4.88 8.29 8.53
C SER A 33 4.65 8.65 10.01
N ALA A 34 5.42 9.61 10.54
CA ALA A 34 5.23 10.11 11.90
C ALA A 34 3.88 10.83 12.08
N ARG A 35 3.47 11.65 11.10
CA ARG A 35 2.15 12.31 11.09
C ARG A 35 1.02 11.29 10.98
N LEU A 36 1.14 10.30 10.09
CA LEU A 36 0.20 9.19 9.97
C LEU A 36 0.02 8.47 11.31
N ALA A 37 1.14 8.14 11.98
CA ALA A 37 1.12 7.47 13.28
C ALA A 37 0.41 8.30 14.36
N ASN A 38 0.64 9.62 14.39
CA ASN A 38 -0.07 10.52 15.31
C ASN A 38 -1.59 10.50 15.07
N TYR A 39 -1.99 10.47 13.81
CA TYR A 39 -3.40 10.47 13.41
C TYR A 39 -4.09 9.15 13.76
N LEU A 40 -3.51 8.02 13.36
CA LEU A 40 -4.11 6.70 13.57
C LEU A 40 -4.00 6.18 15.01
N ALA A 41 -3.01 6.62 15.79
CA ALA A 41 -2.86 6.19 17.19
C ALA A 41 -4.04 6.60 18.10
N THR A 42 -4.89 7.51 17.65
CA THR A 42 -6.12 7.90 18.34
C THR A 42 -7.25 6.88 18.15
N GLU A 43 -7.09 5.92 17.25
CA GLU A 43 -8.07 4.91 16.91
C GLU A 43 -7.76 3.58 17.64
N SER A 44 -8.81 2.79 17.91
CA SER A 44 -8.66 1.46 18.51
C SER A 44 -8.20 0.45 17.46
N ILE A 45 -6.88 0.32 17.26
CA ILE A 45 -6.25 -0.62 16.33
C ILE A 45 -5.95 -1.91 17.07
N ALA A 46 -6.36 -3.06 16.50
CA ALA A 46 -6.12 -4.39 17.06
C ALA A 46 -4.84 -5.06 16.52
N ALA A 47 -4.44 -4.77 15.29
CA ALA A 47 -3.25 -5.34 14.67
C ALA A 47 -2.68 -4.43 13.57
N ILE A 48 -1.37 -4.54 13.36
CA ILE A 48 -0.64 -3.83 12.30
C ILE A 48 0.07 -4.87 11.42
N TYR A 49 -0.18 -4.77 10.14
CA TYR A 49 0.45 -5.58 9.09
C TYR A 49 1.24 -4.71 8.14
N SER A 50 2.26 -5.28 7.54
CA SER A 50 3.07 -4.58 6.55
C SER A 50 3.49 -5.51 5.40
N SER A 51 3.59 -4.95 4.21
CA SER A 51 4.40 -5.52 3.14
C SER A 51 5.84 -5.75 3.64
N PRO A 52 6.56 -6.76 3.12
CA PRO A 52 7.96 -7.01 3.46
C PRO A 52 8.90 -5.91 2.96
N MET A 53 8.46 -5.05 2.02
CA MET A 53 9.30 -4.01 1.43
C MET A 53 9.59 -2.90 2.43
N LYS A 54 10.86 -2.47 2.50
CA LYS A 54 11.38 -1.52 3.50
C LYS A 54 10.52 -0.28 3.63
N ARG A 55 10.15 0.36 2.52
CA ARG A 55 9.33 1.58 2.51
C ARG A 55 7.98 1.40 3.21
N ALA A 56 7.35 0.23 3.07
CA ALA A 56 6.08 -0.05 3.72
C ALA A 56 6.28 -0.39 5.20
N PHE A 57 7.28 -1.18 5.53
CA PHE A 57 7.63 -1.53 6.90
C PHE A 57 7.96 -0.27 7.72
N GLN A 58 8.85 0.59 7.21
CA GLN A 58 9.23 1.84 7.86
C GLN A 58 8.04 2.81 8.03
N THR A 59 7.03 2.72 7.15
CA THR A 59 5.80 3.50 7.32
C THR A 59 4.97 3.01 8.51
N ALA A 60 5.00 1.71 8.82
CA ALA A 60 4.29 1.13 9.95
C ALA A 60 4.99 1.36 11.30
N GLU A 61 6.32 1.48 11.33
CA GLU A 61 7.11 1.52 12.56
C GLU A 61 6.66 2.60 13.56
N PRO A 62 6.45 3.88 13.17
CA PRO A 62 6.02 4.90 14.12
C PRO A 62 4.65 4.60 14.77
N LEU A 63 3.73 3.99 14.00
CA LEU A 63 2.42 3.58 14.52
C LEU A 63 2.55 2.41 15.49
N ALA A 64 3.36 1.42 15.16
CA ALA A 64 3.65 0.27 16.01
C ALA A 64 4.20 0.70 17.39
N VAL A 65 5.15 1.64 17.38
CA VAL A 65 5.70 2.22 18.61
C VAL A 65 4.62 2.91 19.43
N LYS A 66 3.78 3.74 18.81
CA LYS A 66 2.74 4.50 19.52
C LYS A 66 1.62 3.63 20.10
N THR A 67 1.26 2.56 19.42
CA THR A 67 0.18 1.65 19.84
C THR A 67 0.68 0.50 20.69
N ASN A 68 2.01 0.32 20.79
CA ASN A 68 2.65 -0.84 21.42
C ASN A 68 2.19 -2.18 20.81
N LEU A 69 1.96 -2.19 19.49
CA LEU A 69 1.59 -3.39 18.74
C LEU A 69 2.76 -3.86 17.86
N PRO A 70 2.97 -5.18 17.71
CA PRO A 70 3.95 -5.70 16.77
C PRO A 70 3.50 -5.47 15.32
N ILE A 71 4.48 -5.41 14.40
CA ILE A 71 4.21 -5.44 12.96
C ILE A 71 4.33 -6.87 12.47
N SER A 72 3.27 -7.39 11.86
CA SER A 72 3.27 -8.71 11.20
C SER A 72 3.49 -8.52 9.69
N ILE A 73 4.41 -9.29 9.12
CA ILE A 73 4.70 -9.22 7.68
C ILE A 73 3.70 -10.07 6.90
N VAL A 74 3.24 -9.53 5.77
CA VAL A 74 2.39 -10.21 4.79
C VAL A 74 3.06 -10.10 3.42
N ASP A 75 3.69 -11.17 2.96
CA ASP A 75 4.46 -11.20 1.71
C ASP A 75 3.57 -10.93 0.48
N ASP A 76 2.33 -11.37 0.53
CA ASP A 76 1.37 -11.25 -0.56
C ASP A 76 0.89 -9.81 -0.83
N VAL A 77 1.13 -8.87 0.07
CA VAL A 77 0.87 -7.44 -0.18
C VAL A 77 2.12 -6.67 -0.60
N ALA A 78 3.19 -7.37 -1.05
CA ALA A 78 4.30 -6.74 -1.75
C ALA A 78 3.84 -6.19 -3.11
N GLU A 79 4.48 -5.10 -3.58
CA GLU A 79 4.11 -4.44 -4.83
C GLU A 79 4.40 -5.33 -6.06
N TYR A 80 3.79 -4.97 -7.16
CA TYR A 80 3.96 -5.65 -8.45
C TYR A 80 5.42 -5.63 -8.94
N ASP A 81 6.12 -4.52 -8.67
CA ASP A 81 7.52 -4.28 -9.02
C ASP A 81 8.55 -4.83 -8.03
N ARG A 82 8.15 -5.70 -7.11
CA ARG A 82 8.99 -6.18 -5.99
C ARG A 82 10.35 -6.76 -6.38
N LEU A 83 10.50 -7.21 -7.61
CA LEU A 83 11.76 -7.76 -8.14
C LEU A 83 12.48 -6.81 -9.10
N SER A 84 11.95 -5.61 -9.36
CA SER A 84 12.61 -4.62 -10.19
C SER A 84 13.95 -4.18 -9.57
N ASN A 85 14.95 -3.99 -10.41
CA ASN A 85 16.25 -3.45 -10.01
C ASN A 85 16.28 -1.92 -9.95
N GLU A 86 15.15 -1.25 -10.24
CA GLU A 86 15.01 0.20 -10.10
C GLU A 86 13.73 0.57 -9.37
N TYR A 87 13.80 1.64 -8.60
CA TYR A 87 12.66 2.35 -8.04
C TYR A 87 12.85 3.85 -8.24
N ILE A 88 11.96 4.45 -9.00
CA ILE A 88 11.94 5.90 -9.24
C ILE A 88 10.56 6.41 -8.83
N PRO A 89 10.50 7.39 -7.91
CA PRO A 89 9.23 8.00 -7.56
C PRO A 89 8.50 8.51 -8.81
N ILE A 90 7.20 8.20 -8.90
CA ILE A 90 6.41 8.51 -10.10
C ILE A 90 6.34 10.02 -10.36
N GLU A 91 6.46 10.82 -9.31
CA GLU A 91 6.52 12.28 -9.38
C GLU A 91 7.78 12.76 -10.10
N GLU A 92 8.92 12.09 -9.89
CA GLU A 92 10.17 12.38 -10.61
C GLU A 92 10.04 12.04 -12.09
N LEU A 93 9.49 10.88 -12.43
CA LEU A 93 9.22 10.48 -13.80
C LEU A 93 8.32 11.48 -14.51
N ARG A 94 7.25 11.92 -13.84
CA ARG A 94 6.32 12.92 -14.35
C ARG A 94 6.97 14.28 -14.54
N ALA A 95 7.74 14.75 -13.55
CA ALA A 95 8.43 16.05 -13.60
C ALA A 95 9.49 16.09 -14.70
N ALA A 96 10.21 14.98 -14.91
CA ALA A 96 11.20 14.82 -15.95
C ALA A 96 10.59 14.58 -17.35
N ASN A 97 9.27 14.41 -17.45
CA ASN A 97 8.59 13.98 -18.69
C ASN A 97 9.20 12.69 -19.27
N ASP A 98 9.58 11.76 -18.41
CA ASP A 98 10.29 10.53 -18.74
C ASP A 98 9.40 9.57 -19.56
N GLU A 99 10.00 8.82 -20.47
CA GLU A 99 9.28 7.87 -21.32
C GLU A 99 8.56 6.78 -20.50
N ARG A 100 9.10 6.40 -19.33
CA ARG A 100 8.49 5.46 -18.40
C ARG A 100 7.18 6.01 -17.81
N TRP A 101 7.08 7.32 -17.57
CA TRP A 101 5.84 7.97 -17.19
C TRP A 101 4.77 7.79 -18.28
N HIS A 102 5.13 8.03 -19.54
CA HIS A 102 4.21 7.87 -20.67
C HIS A 102 3.74 6.42 -20.84
N LYS A 103 4.64 5.43 -20.66
CA LYS A 103 4.29 4.01 -20.67
C LYS A 103 3.32 3.66 -19.54
N LEU A 104 3.55 4.17 -18.33
CA LEU A 104 2.70 4.01 -17.17
C LEU A 104 1.27 4.53 -17.43
N VAL A 105 1.15 5.75 -17.94
CA VAL A 105 -0.14 6.37 -18.26
C VAL A 105 -0.86 5.64 -19.40
N ALA A 106 -0.13 5.12 -20.38
CA ALA A 106 -0.69 4.33 -21.47
C ALA A 106 -1.18 2.94 -21.04
N GLY A 107 -0.94 2.54 -19.80
CA GLY A 107 -1.38 1.26 -19.23
C GLY A 107 -0.35 0.15 -19.23
N GLY A 108 0.90 0.50 -19.33
CA GLY A 108 2.02 -0.44 -19.34
C GLY A 108 2.57 -0.75 -17.95
N TRP A 109 1.75 -1.26 -17.04
CA TRP A 109 2.27 -1.96 -15.86
C TRP A 109 2.71 -3.35 -16.30
N GLN A 110 3.97 -3.47 -16.67
CA GLN A 110 4.57 -4.76 -17.00
C GLN A 110 5.61 -5.09 -15.92
N SER A 111 5.53 -6.31 -15.42
CA SER A 111 6.58 -6.90 -14.59
C SER A 111 7.01 -8.19 -15.26
N ASP A 112 8.31 -8.40 -15.37
CA ASP A 112 8.87 -9.64 -15.91
C ASP A 112 8.73 -10.81 -14.94
N SER A 113 8.30 -10.55 -13.71
CA SER A 113 8.34 -11.51 -12.58
C SER A 113 6.96 -11.94 -12.06
N ASP A 114 5.88 -11.26 -12.46
CA ASP A 114 4.53 -11.56 -11.99
C ASP A 114 3.51 -11.24 -13.10
N THR A 115 2.40 -11.96 -13.13
CA THR A 115 1.25 -11.60 -13.97
C THR A 115 0.28 -10.74 -13.17
N LEU A 116 -0.49 -9.90 -13.83
CA LEU A 116 -1.49 -9.07 -13.16
C LEU A 116 -2.54 -9.93 -12.42
N ASP A 117 -2.91 -11.09 -12.99
CA ASP A 117 -3.85 -12.02 -12.37
C ASP A 117 -3.28 -12.67 -11.10
N ASN A 118 -2.01 -13.09 -11.12
CA ASN A 118 -1.33 -13.60 -9.92
C ASN A 118 -1.22 -12.52 -8.85
N PHE A 119 -0.83 -11.31 -9.24
CA PHE A 119 -0.76 -10.17 -8.34
C PHE A 119 -2.12 -9.89 -7.67
N ARG A 120 -3.17 -9.78 -8.46
CA ARG A 120 -4.53 -9.59 -7.96
C ARG A 120 -4.94 -10.72 -7.01
N HIS A 121 -4.72 -11.97 -7.42
CA HIS A 121 -5.10 -13.13 -6.64
C HIS A 121 -4.42 -13.16 -5.26
N ARG A 122 -3.09 -12.96 -5.20
CA ARG A 122 -2.37 -12.96 -3.92
C ARG A 122 -2.82 -11.81 -3.01
N VAL A 123 -2.97 -10.61 -3.56
CA VAL A 123 -3.42 -9.43 -2.80
C VAL A 123 -4.82 -9.63 -2.22
N VAL A 124 -5.77 -10.03 -3.06
CA VAL A 124 -7.17 -10.20 -2.62
C VAL A 124 -7.26 -11.33 -1.60
N SER A 125 -6.65 -12.49 -1.89
CA SER A 125 -6.71 -13.65 -0.99
C SER A 125 -6.11 -13.35 0.38
N SER A 126 -4.97 -12.69 0.44
CA SER A 126 -4.33 -12.37 1.72
C SER A 126 -5.13 -11.36 2.54
N LEU A 127 -5.65 -10.30 1.91
CA LEU A 127 -6.45 -9.29 2.62
C LEU A 127 -7.80 -9.86 3.09
N GLU A 128 -8.46 -10.72 2.29
CA GLU A 128 -9.68 -11.42 2.72
C GLU A 128 -9.41 -12.39 3.88
N GLN A 129 -8.26 -13.04 3.92
CA GLN A 129 -7.86 -13.86 5.08
C GLN A 129 -7.70 -13.02 6.34
N LEU A 130 -7.05 -11.85 6.26
CA LEU A 130 -6.93 -10.93 7.39
C LEU A 130 -8.30 -10.45 7.88
N ILE A 131 -9.23 -10.17 6.97
CA ILE A 131 -10.61 -9.79 7.31
C ILE A 131 -11.32 -10.90 8.10
N ILE A 132 -11.14 -12.16 7.71
CA ILE A 132 -11.73 -13.31 8.42
C ILE A 132 -11.12 -13.48 9.82
N GLN A 133 -9.80 -13.32 9.95
CA GLN A 133 -9.08 -13.45 11.21
C GLN A 133 -9.43 -12.37 12.25
N HIS A 134 -9.85 -11.18 11.78
CA HIS A 134 -10.07 -10.00 12.60
C HIS A 134 -11.54 -9.56 12.68
N ALA A 135 -12.46 -10.52 12.84
CA ALA A 135 -13.88 -10.20 12.97
C ALA A 135 -14.12 -9.15 14.07
N SER A 136 -14.92 -8.12 13.76
CA SER A 136 -15.28 -7.01 14.64
C SER A 136 -14.10 -6.13 15.14
N GLN A 137 -12.94 -6.27 14.54
CA GLN A 137 -11.75 -5.48 14.87
C GLN A 137 -11.44 -4.44 13.79
N ARG A 138 -10.49 -3.56 14.07
CA ARG A 138 -9.87 -2.63 13.13
C ARG A 138 -8.40 -2.97 13.01
N ILE A 139 -7.94 -3.16 11.78
CA ILE A 139 -6.53 -3.45 11.48
C ILE A 139 -5.97 -2.46 10.47
N VAL A 140 -4.66 -2.25 10.54
CA VAL A 140 -3.91 -1.42 9.57
C VAL A 140 -2.99 -2.30 8.76
N VAL A 141 -2.94 -2.10 7.44
CA VAL A 141 -2.02 -2.76 6.51
C VAL A 141 -1.27 -1.70 5.73
N THR A 142 0.03 -1.54 5.98
CA THR A 142 0.90 -0.67 5.18
C THR A 142 1.38 -1.41 3.94
N CYS A 143 1.08 -0.86 2.78
CA CYS A 143 1.31 -1.50 1.49
C CYS A 143 1.58 -0.47 0.37
N HIS A 144 1.12 -0.71 -0.84
CA HIS A 144 1.54 0.00 -2.05
C HIS A 144 0.34 0.44 -2.89
N GLY A 145 0.61 1.32 -3.86
CA GLY A 145 -0.43 1.87 -4.73
C GLY A 145 -1.13 0.81 -5.60
N GLY A 146 -0.36 -0.15 -6.14
CA GLY A 146 -0.92 -1.25 -6.92
C GLY A 146 -1.78 -2.19 -6.06
N VAL A 147 -1.31 -2.55 -4.87
CA VAL A 147 -2.05 -3.38 -3.90
C VAL A 147 -3.41 -2.74 -3.55
N ILE A 148 -3.41 -1.45 -3.22
CA ILE A 148 -4.64 -0.70 -2.89
C ILE A 148 -5.60 -0.70 -4.09
N ASN A 149 -5.10 -0.39 -5.30
CA ASN A 149 -5.92 -0.38 -6.51
C ASN A 149 -6.55 -1.75 -6.78
N GLN A 150 -5.80 -2.85 -6.68
CA GLN A 150 -6.33 -4.20 -6.94
C GLN A 150 -7.39 -4.61 -5.91
N TYR A 151 -7.17 -4.30 -4.63
CA TYR A 151 -8.16 -4.63 -3.61
C TYR A 151 -9.43 -3.77 -3.71
N ILE A 152 -9.29 -2.46 -3.93
CA ILE A 152 -10.47 -1.59 -4.12
C ILE A 152 -11.24 -1.95 -5.37
N ALA A 153 -10.57 -2.33 -6.48
CA ALA A 153 -11.22 -2.84 -7.68
C ALA A 153 -12.03 -4.12 -7.39
N HIS A 154 -11.48 -5.04 -6.57
CA HIS A 154 -12.19 -6.24 -6.12
C HIS A 154 -13.47 -5.87 -5.34
N VAL A 155 -13.38 -4.95 -4.37
CA VAL A 155 -14.53 -4.49 -3.58
C VAL A 155 -15.62 -3.85 -4.46
N LEU A 156 -15.23 -3.12 -5.50
CA LEU A 156 -16.15 -2.49 -6.45
C LEU A 156 -16.72 -3.44 -7.50
N GLY A 157 -16.17 -4.66 -7.61
CA GLY A 157 -16.56 -5.62 -8.65
C GLY A 157 -16.17 -5.17 -10.07
N ILE A 158 -15.12 -4.35 -10.21
CA ILE A 158 -14.61 -3.87 -11.49
C ILE A 158 -13.37 -4.65 -11.91
N SER A 159 -13.28 -4.99 -13.20
CA SER A 159 -12.05 -5.50 -13.78
C SER A 159 -11.17 -4.30 -14.17
N THR A 160 -9.93 -4.31 -13.73
CA THR A 160 -8.97 -3.29 -14.14
C THR A 160 -7.61 -3.91 -14.40
N GLU A 161 -7.05 -3.62 -15.57
CA GLU A 161 -5.67 -3.92 -15.93
C GLU A 161 -4.72 -2.79 -15.50
N ARG A 162 -5.28 -1.70 -14.95
CA ARG A 162 -4.57 -0.47 -14.60
C ARG A 162 -5.01 0.02 -13.24
N GLY A 163 -4.18 0.88 -12.64
CA GLY A 163 -4.66 1.71 -11.54
C GLY A 163 -5.75 2.67 -12.04
N PHE A 164 -6.82 2.82 -11.29
CA PHE A 164 -7.94 3.70 -11.65
C PHE A 164 -8.02 4.96 -10.80
N PHE A 165 -7.19 5.04 -9.74
CA PHE A 165 -6.94 6.25 -8.98
C PHE A 165 -5.51 6.26 -8.45
N TYR A 166 -5.04 7.42 -8.04
CA TYR A 166 -3.69 7.62 -7.52
C TYR A 166 -3.71 7.72 -5.99
N PRO A 167 -3.39 6.65 -5.24
CA PRO A 167 -3.19 6.74 -3.81
C PRO A 167 -1.99 7.64 -3.52
N GLN A 168 -2.15 8.70 -2.72
CA GLN A 168 -1.04 9.55 -2.30
C GLN A 168 -0.16 8.83 -1.26
N TYR A 169 1.09 9.28 -1.07
CA TYR A 169 1.95 8.73 -0.02
C TYR A 169 1.31 8.91 1.35
N THR A 170 1.36 7.87 2.17
CA THR A 170 0.68 7.72 3.46
C THR A 170 -0.84 7.92 3.44
N SER A 171 -1.47 7.97 2.27
CA SER A 171 -2.93 8.04 2.21
C SER A 171 -3.59 6.82 2.83
N ILE A 172 -4.73 7.08 3.48
CA ILE A 172 -5.53 6.10 4.19
C ILE A 172 -6.75 5.73 3.34
N HIS A 173 -7.06 4.45 3.25
CA HIS A 173 -8.22 3.90 2.56
C HIS A 173 -8.95 2.96 3.49
N ARG A 174 -10.24 3.19 3.70
CA ARG A 174 -11.04 2.44 4.67
C ARG A 174 -12.08 1.57 4.00
N VAL A 175 -12.07 0.31 4.36
CA VAL A 175 -13.06 -0.68 3.92
C VAL A 175 -13.67 -1.33 5.15
N VAL A 176 -14.98 -1.33 5.24
CA VAL A 176 -15.71 -2.13 6.24
C VAL A 176 -16.15 -3.45 5.64
N ALA A 177 -16.00 -4.50 6.43
CA ALA A 177 -16.28 -5.87 6.01
C ALA A 177 -17.23 -6.56 7.00
N ALA A 178 -18.33 -7.08 6.47
CA ALA A 178 -19.30 -7.90 7.20
C ALA A 178 -19.00 -9.39 7.05
N GLN A 179 -19.45 -10.20 8.00
CA GLN A 179 -19.26 -11.66 7.99
C GLN A 179 -19.97 -12.36 6.82
N ASN A 180 -21.03 -11.76 6.29
CA ASN A 180 -21.78 -12.29 5.14
C ASN A 180 -21.11 -12.05 3.78
N GLY A 181 -19.87 -11.56 3.77
CA GLY A 181 -19.13 -11.28 2.53
C GLY A 181 -19.30 -9.87 1.98
N LEU A 182 -20.19 -9.03 2.54
CA LEU A 182 -20.34 -7.65 2.09
C LEU A 182 -19.08 -6.84 2.43
N ARG A 183 -18.62 -6.06 1.46
CA ARG A 183 -17.52 -5.09 1.57
C ARG A 183 -18.04 -3.72 1.16
N SER A 184 -17.69 -2.68 1.90
CA SER A 184 -18.07 -1.30 1.57
C SER A 184 -16.90 -0.36 1.78
N ILE A 185 -16.65 0.49 0.80
CA ILE A 185 -15.64 1.54 0.89
C ILE A 185 -16.24 2.67 1.74
N VAL A 186 -15.52 3.04 2.81
CA VAL A 186 -15.88 4.18 3.66
C VAL A 186 -15.24 5.45 3.13
N SER A 187 -13.93 5.37 2.79
CA SER A 187 -13.17 6.50 2.26
C SER A 187 -11.99 6.03 1.44
N LEU A 188 -11.54 6.88 0.52
CA LEU A 188 -10.34 6.69 -0.27
C LEU A 188 -9.48 7.96 -0.19
N ASN A 189 -8.17 7.75 -0.15
CA ASN A 189 -7.17 8.81 -0.27
C ASN A 189 -7.27 9.90 0.82
N GLU A 190 -7.57 9.49 2.07
CA GLU A 190 -7.54 10.42 3.22
C GLU A 190 -6.11 10.85 3.49
N ILE A 191 -5.87 12.16 3.52
CA ILE A 191 -4.58 12.80 3.75
C ILE A 191 -4.66 13.94 4.78
N ALA A 192 -5.67 13.93 5.64
CA ALA A 192 -5.89 15.00 6.62
C ALA A 192 -4.68 15.21 7.55
N HIS A 193 -3.95 14.11 7.86
CA HIS A 193 -2.73 14.14 8.68
C HIS A 193 -1.54 14.85 8.02
N LEU A 194 -1.58 15.14 6.72
CA LEU A 194 -0.52 15.85 5.99
C LEU A 194 -0.75 17.36 5.88
N ARG A 195 -1.91 17.84 6.36
CA ARG A 195 -2.27 19.27 6.32
C ARG A 195 -1.82 20.03 7.55
#